data_e5528c4c576a35e8be07c8f950e9207b
#
_entry.id   e5528c4c576a35e8be07c8f950e9207b
#
_cell.length_a   1.000
_cell.length_b   1.000
_cell.length_c   1.000
_cell.angle_alpha   90.00
_cell.angle_beta   90.00
_cell.angle_gamma   90.00
#
_symmetry.space_group_name_H-M   'P 1'
#
loop_
_entity.id
_entity.type
_entity.pdbx_description
1 polymer ?
#
loop_
_entity_poly.entity_id
_entity_poly.type
_entity_poly.pdbx_seq_one_letter_code
_entity_poly.pdbx_strand_id
1 'polypeptide(L)'
;FDDTNPHKENEEFVNSIKEDVRWLGFDWTGHQYFASDYFGQLYNYAVQLIEQGDAYVCDLTAEETREYRGTLTEPGKNSPYRDRSIAENLALFKGMRAGEFPDGTKLLRAKIDMASPNINMRDPAIYRIRHGVIHHQTGSEWCIYPMYDYTHCLSDSIEGVTHSICTLEFADHKALYDWFLDTLKVPCHPLQIEFSRLNLQYAITSKRKLTQLVEDGLVDGWNDPRMSTISGMRRRGYPAAAIRDFCERIGVTKADNSVEMEMFDNCIREDLNENAP
;
A
#
# COMPACT_ATOMS: atom_id res chain seq x y z
N PHE A 1 -8.35 4.64 -1.06
CA PHE A 1 -7.32 4.92 -0.06
C PHE A 1 -7.00 3.66 0.72
N ASP A 2 -5.70 3.30 0.81
CA ASP A 2 -5.23 2.26 1.73
C ASP A 2 -4.95 2.89 3.10
N ASP A 3 -5.91 2.77 3.98
CA ASP A 3 -5.86 3.29 5.35
C ASP A 3 -5.72 2.16 6.39
N THR A 4 -5.06 1.07 6.02
CA THR A 4 -4.82 -0.09 6.90
C THR A 4 -3.84 0.18 8.04
N ASN A 5 -3.06 1.26 7.95
CA ASN A 5 -2.10 1.61 9.00
C ASN A 5 -2.57 2.80 9.83
N PRO A 6 -3.21 2.55 10.99
CA PRO A 6 -3.83 3.58 11.80
C PRO A 6 -2.88 4.66 12.36
N HIS A 7 -1.56 4.43 12.30
CA HIS A 7 -0.55 5.41 12.76
C HIS A 7 -0.12 6.42 11.69
N LYS A 8 -0.36 6.12 10.41
CA LYS A 8 0.22 6.89 9.29
C LYS A 8 -0.81 7.66 8.50
N GLU A 9 -2.07 7.28 8.62
CA GLU A 9 -3.16 7.83 7.84
C GLU A 9 -3.86 8.91 8.64
N ASN A 10 -3.97 10.10 8.04
CA ASN A 10 -4.72 11.20 8.62
C ASN A 10 -5.57 11.90 7.54
N GLU A 11 -6.57 12.62 7.99
CA GLU A 11 -7.52 13.33 7.15
C GLU A 11 -6.86 14.43 6.30
N GLU A 12 -5.77 15.03 6.79
CA GLU A 12 -5.02 16.05 6.05
C GLU A 12 -4.47 15.48 4.72
N PHE A 13 -3.86 14.29 4.76
CA PHE A 13 -3.36 13.65 3.54
C PHE A 13 -4.47 13.26 2.57
N VAL A 14 -5.59 12.74 3.07
CA VAL A 14 -6.75 12.40 2.24
C VAL A 14 -7.27 13.64 1.51
N ASN A 15 -7.44 14.75 2.22
CA ASN A 15 -7.94 16.00 1.64
C ASN A 15 -6.95 16.60 0.64
N SER A 16 -5.65 16.60 0.95
CA SER A 16 -4.60 17.08 0.06
C SER A 16 -4.54 16.26 -1.24
N ILE A 17 -4.60 14.93 -1.17
CA ILE A 17 -4.62 14.06 -2.35
C ILE A 17 -5.83 14.37 -3.24
N LYS A 18 -7.01 14.52 -2.65
CA LYS A 18 -8.24 14.86 -3.40
C LYS A 18 -8.11 16.22 -4.11
N GLU A 19 -7.59 17.22 -3.42
CA GLU A 19 -7.38 18.55 -3.98
C GLU A 19 -6.37 18.50 -5.13
N ASP A 20 -5.25 17.81 -4.95
CA ASP A 20 -4.19 17.70 -5.95
C ASP A 20 -4.67 16.96 -7.22
N VAL A 21 -5.42 15.86 -7.07
CA VAL A 21 -5.97 15.11 -8.20
C VAL A 21 -6.97 15.95 -8.99
N ARG A 22 -7.86 16.68 -8.31
CA ARG A 22 -8.80 17.60 -8.98
C ARG A 22 -8.08 18.73 -9.69
N TRP A 23 -7.07 19.32 -9.04
CA TRP A 23 -6.29 20.38 -9.65
C TRP A 23 -5.54 19.91 -10.90
N LEU A 24 -5.07 18.65 -10.91
CA LEU A 24 -4.49 18.02 -12.10
C LEU A 24 -5.52 17.78 -13.22
N GLY A 25 -6.81 18.02 -13.00
CA GLY A 25 -7.87 17.90 -14.00
C GLY A 25 -8.56 16.54 -14.05
N PHE A 26 -8.38 15.70 -13.01
CA PHE A 26 -9.03 14.39 -12.90
C PHE A 26 -10.18 14.42 -11.91
N ASP A 27 -11.18 13.58 -12.16
CA ASP A 27 -12.33 13.39 -11.28
C ASP A 27 -12.57 11.89 -11.06
N TRP A 28 -13.03 11.57 -9.84
CA TRP A 28 -13.38 10.20 -9.44
C TRP A 28 -14.82 10.13 -8.92
N THR A 29 -15.69 11.03 -9.31
CA THR A 29 -17.05 11.18 -8.77
C THR A 29 -17.76 9.85 -8.59
N GLY A 30 -18.18 9.56 -7.35
CA GLY A 30 -18.86 8.33 -6.97
C GLY A 30 -17.93 7.11 -6.71
N HIS A 31 -16.62 7.24 -6.88
CA HIS A 31 -15.64 6.14 -6.74
C HIS A 31 -14.55 6.48 -5.74
N GLN A 32 -14.91 6.96 -4.56
CA GLN A 32 -13.99 7.15 -3.45
C GLN A 32 -14.22 6.06 -2.41
N TYR A 33 -13.19 5.27 -2.15
CA TYR A 33 -13.25 4.13 -1.25
C TYR A 33 -12.10 4.17 -0.25
N PHE A 34 -12.31 3.53 0.90
CA PHE A 34 -11.29 3.32 1.92
C PHE A 34 -11.20 1.83 2.23
N ALA A 35 -9.99 1.33 2.44
CA ALA A 35 -9.80 -0.07 2.83
C ALA A 35 -10.53 -0.40 4.14
N SER A 36 -10.65 0.57 5.03
CA SER A 36 -11.38 0.43 6.31
C SER A 36 -12.89 0.24 6.13
N ASP A 37 -13.48 0.64 5.00
CA ASP A 37 -14.88 0.37 4.69
C ASP A 37 -15.15 -1.14 4.57
N TYR A 38 -14.11 -1.92 4.27
CA TYR A 38 -14.16 -3.36 4.04
C TYR A 38 -13.60 -4.21 5.18
N PHE A 39 -13.20 -3.65 6.31
CA PHE A 39 -12.55 -4.39 7.39
C PHE A 39 -13.38 -5.61 7.86
N GLY A 40 -14.69 -5.47 7.92
CA GLY A 40 -15.57 -6.61 8.24
C GLY A 40 -15.52 -7.71 7.19
N GLN A 41 -15.52 -7.36 5.91
CA GLN A 41 -15.46 -8.32 4.80
C GLN A 41 -14.06 -8.96 4.69
N LEU A 42 -13.00 -8.17 4.87
CA LEU A 42 -11.63 -8.66 4.93
C LEU A 42 -11.44 -9.64 6.09
N TYR A 43 -12.03 -9.36 7.25
CA TYR A 43 -12.01 -10.30 8.38
C TYR A 43 -12.70 -11.63 8.02
N ASN A 44 -13.85 -11.59 7.35
CA ASN A 44 -14.55 -12.79 6.91
C ASN A 44 -13.76 -13.59 5.87
N TYR A 45 -13.07 -12.95 4.94
CA TYR A 45 -12.16 -13.62 4.02
C TYR A 45 -10.98 -14.28 4.74
N ALA A 46 -10.44 -13.65 5.79
CA ALA A 46 -9.39 -14.25 6.61
C ALA A 46 -9.90 -15.49 7.37
N VAL A 47 -11.13 -15.46 7.90
CA VAL A 47 -11.79 -16.62 8.48
C VAL A 47 -11.94 -17.74 7.44
N GLN A 48 -12.38 -17.41 6.23
CA GLN A 48 -12.48 -18.38 5.13
C GLN A 48 -11.14 -19.05 4.80
N LEU A 49 -10.03 -18.28 4.73
CA LEU A 49 -8.70 -18.87 4.53
C LEU A 49 -8.32 -19.84 5.65
N ILE A 50 -8.66 -19.53 6.90
CA ILE A 50 -8.40 -20.46 8.02
C ILE A 50 -9.25 -21.73 7.87
N GLU A 51 -10.54 -21.61 7.52
CA GLU A 51 -11.46 -22.75 7.33
C GLU A 51 -11.05 -23.67 6.18
N GLN A 52 -10.42 -23.10 5.14
CA GLN A 52 -9.84 -23.86 4.02
C GLN A 52 -8.50 -24.53 4.37
N GLY A 53 -7.87 -24.11 5.47
CA GLY A 53 -6.54 -24.56 5.86
C GLY A 53 -5.40 -23.78 5.19
N ASP A 54 -5.73 -22.65 4.56
CA ASP A 54 -4.80 -21.77 3.81
C ASP A 54 -4.29 -20.59 4.63
N ALA A 55 -4.63 -20.51 5.93
CA ALA A 55 -4.06 -19.57 6.88
C ALA A 55 -3.94 -20.17 8.28
N TYR A 56 -2.99 -19.67 9.05
CA TYR A 56 -2.74 -20.09 10.43
C TYR A 56 -2.26 -18.94 11.31
N VAL A 57 -2.56 -19.03 12.61
CA VAL A 57 -2.05 -18.09 13.61
C VAL A 57 -0.64 -18.52 14.03
N CYS A 58 0.31 -17.62 13.95
CA CYS A 58 1.71 -17.81 14.24
C CYS A 58 2.13 -16.99 15.46
N ASP A 59 2.80 -17.60 16.42
CA ASP A 59 3.25 -16.94 17.65
C ASP A 59 4.74 -16.57 17.61
N LEU A 60 5.38 -16.67 16.45
CA LEU A 60 6.75 -16.20 16.27
C LEU A 60 6.81 -14.66 16.38
N THR A 61 7.83 -14.19 17.08
CA THR A 61 8.17 -12.77 17.11
C THR A 61 8.55 -12.25 15.72
N ALA A 62 8.63 -10.93 15.56
CA ALA A 62 9.06 -10.33 14.29
C ALA A 62 10.49 -10.75 13.89
N GLU A 63 11.39 -10.94 14.86
CA GLU A 63 12.76 -11.41 14.63
C GLU A 63 12.79 -12.86 14.18
N GLU A 64 12.13 -13.75 14.92
CA GLU A 64 11.99 -15.15 14.55
C GLU A 64 11.31 -15.33 13.20
N THR A 65 10.25 -14.57 12.92
CA THR A 65 9.56 -14.60 11.62
C THR A 65 10.52 -14.24 10.49
N ARG A 66 11.41 -13.26 10.70
CA ARG A 66 12.43 -12.88 9.71
C ARG A 66 13.46 -13.97 9.51
N GLU A 67 13.92 -14.60 10.59
CA GLU A 67 14.86 -15.73 10.54
C GLU A 67 14.23 -16.92 9.80
N TYR A 68 13.01 -17.31 10.16
CA TYR A 68 12.31 -18.43 9.54
C TYR A 68 12.01 -18.19 8.05
N ARG A 69 11.80 -16.95 7.65
CA ARG A 69 11.56 -16.60 6.24
C ARG A 69 12.78 -16.88 5.34
N GLY A 70 13.98 -16.89 5.89
CA GLY A 70 15.22 -17.06 5.14
C GLY A 70 15.61 -15.82 4.33
N THR A 71 16.44 -16.02 3.32
CA THR A 71 16.99 -14.97 2.46
C THR A 71 16.59 -15.16 1.00
N LEU A 72 17.04 -14.30 0.11
CA LEU A 72 16.82 -14.46 -1.34
C LEU A 72 17.52 -15.71 -1.90
N THR A 73 18.60 -16.16 -1.26
CA THR A 73 19.41 -17.31 -1.69
C THR A 73 19.17 -18.57 -0.85
N GLU A 74 18.54 -18.43 0.30
CA GLU A 74 18.25 -19.55 1.20
C GLU A 74 16.73 -19.66 1.41
N PRO A 75 16.17 -20.89 1.30
CA PRO A 75 14.76 -21.11 1.55
C PRO A 75 14.39 -20.81 2.99
N GLY A 76 13.12 -20.52 3.24
CA GLY A 76 12.58 -20.41 4.58
C GLY A 76 12.36 -21.76 5.25
N LYS A 77 12.02 -21.71 6.54
CA LYS A 77 11.65 -22.87 7.37
C LYS A 77 10.21 -22.77 7.79
N ASN A 78 9.51 -23.88 7.87
CA ASN A 78 8.14 -23.92 8.40
C ASN A 78 8.12 -23.45 9.86
N SER A 79 7.16 -22.59 10.18
CA SER A 79 6.88 -22.23 11.57
C SER A 79 6.40 -23.47 12.34
N PRO A 80 6.78 -23.63 13.63
CA PRO A 80 6.26 -24.71 14.47
C PRO A 80 4.74 -24.63 14.68
N TYR A 81 4.13 -23.48 14.38
CA TYR A 81 2.69 -23.22 14.50
C TYR A 81 1.91 -23.48 13.21
N ARG A 82 2.59 -23.81 12.12
CA ARG A 82 2.01 -23.92 10.77
C ARG A 82 0.95 -25.01 10.65
N ASP A 83 1.07 -26.05 11.46
CA ASP A 83 0.21 -27.24 11.39
C ASP A 83 -0.82 -27.32 12.53
N ARG A 84 -1.13 -26.17 13.16
CA ARG A 84 -2.26 -26.04 14.08
C ARG A 84 -3.58 -26.44 13.39
N SER A 85 -4.48 -27.04 14.14
CA SER A 85 -5.79 -27.39 13.62
C SER A 85 -6.62 -26.15 13.21
N ILE A 86 -7.54 -26.31 12.28
CA ILE A 86 -8.47 -25.25 11.87
C ILE A 86 -9.22 -24.67 13.08
N ALA A 87 -9.73 -25.54 13.96
CA ALA A 87 -10.47 -25.12 15.15
C ALA A 87 -9.62 -24.26 16.10
N GLU A 88 -8.35 -24.63 16.32
CA GLU A 88 -7.43 -23.85 17.14
C GLU A 88 -7.11 -22.48 16.48
N ASN A 89 -6.80 -22.45 15.18
CA ASN A 89 -6.56 -21.21 14.44
C ASN A 89 -7.75 -20.27 14.49
N LEU A 90 -8.98 -20.77 14.31
CA LEU A 90 -10.20 -19.98 14.42
C LEU A 90 -10.39 -19.39 15.82
N ALA A 91 -10.16 -20.20 16.88
CA ALA A 91 -10.25 -19.70 18.26
C ALA A 91 -9.23 -18.60 18.54
N LEU A 92 -7.97 -18.81 18.13
CA LEU A 92 -6.90 -17.84 18.29
C LEU A 92 -7.15 -16.55 17.49
N PHE A 93 -7.62 -16.63 16.25
CA PHE A 93 -7.91 -15.45 15.43
C PHE A 93 -9.08 -14.64 15.98
N LYS A 94 -10.12 -15.31 16.51
CA LYS A 94 -11.21 -14.65 17.24
C LYS A 94 -10.69 -13.96 18.51
N GLY A 95 -9.81 -14.60 19.27
CA GLY A 95 -9.15 -14.00 20.42
C GLY A 95 -8.29 -12.78 20.05
N MET A 96 -7.57 -12.83 18.91
CA MET A 96 -6.87 -11.64 18.38
C MET A 96 -7.83 -10.48 18.11
N ARG A 97 -8.99 -10.74 17.50
CA ARG A 97 -10.02 -9.71 17.24
C ARG A 97 -10.67 -9.20 18.52
N ALA A 98 -10.80 -10.05 19.54
CA ALA A 98 -11.34 -9.69 20.86
C ALA A 98 -10.33 -8.91 21.75
N GLY A 99 -9.08 -8.76 21.31
CA GLY A 99 -8.03 -8.04 22.04
C GLY A 99 -7.42 -8.84 23.19
N GLU A 100 -7.51 -10.17 23.16
CA GLU A 100 -7.00 -11.05 24.22
C GLU A 100 -5.47 -11.15 24.26
N PHE A 101 -4.78 -10.76 23.18
CA PHE A 101 -3.34 -10.95 23.04
C PHE A 101 -2.61 -9.62 22.85
N PRO A 102 -1.44 -9.44 23.47
CA PRO A 102 -0.63 -8.23 23.32
C PRO A 102 -0.09 -8.05 21.87
N ASP A 103 0.27 -6.82 21.54
CA ASP A 103 0.94 -6.49 20.29
C ASP A 103 2.20 -7.32 20.07
N GLY A 104 2.40 -7.77 18.83
CA GLY A 104 3.60 -8.52 18.44
C GLY A 104 3.66 -9.96 18.89
N THR A 105 2.66 -10.47 19.65
CA THR A 105 2.67 -11.87 20.14
C THR A 105 2.06 -12.85 19.16
N LYS A 106 1.21 -12.40 18.26
CA LYS A 106 0.55 -13.25 17.26
C LYS A 106 0.36 -12.50 15.94
N LEU A 107 0.47 -13.27 14.85
CA LEU A 107 0.19 -12.86 13.48
C LEU A 107 -0.72 -13.90 12.83
N LEU A 108 -1.66 -13.49 11.99
CA LEU A 108 -2.26 -14.40 11.02
C LEU A 108 -1.38 -14.45 9.78
N ARG A 109 -1.02 -15.63 9.32
CA ARG A 109 -0.17 -15.84 8.13
C ARG A 109 -0.91 -16.70 7.11
N ALA A 110 -0.71 -16.38 5.82
CA ALA A 110 -1.09 -17.30 4.75
C ALA A 110 -0.21 -18.55 4.80
N LYS A 111 -0.78 -19.71 4.41
CA LYS A 111 -0.07 -21.00 4.37
C LYS A 111 0.19 -21.36 2.90
N ILE A 112 1.33 -20.91 2.38
CA ILE A 112 1.67 -21.06 0.96
C ILE A 112 2.88 -21.99 0.79
N ASP A 113 4.09 -21.44 0.69
CA ASP A 113 5.31 -22.22 0.47
C ASP A 113 6.54 -21.52 1.07
N MET A 114 7.08 -22.02 2.16
CA MET A 114 8.26 -21.48 2.81
C MET A 114 9.55 -21.71 2.00
N ALA A 115 9.53 -22.58 0.99
CA ALA A 115 10.67 -22.83 0.11
C ALA A 115 10.61 -22.04 -1.20
N SER A 116 9.55 -21.24 -1.41
CA SER A 116 9.37 -20.45 -2.63
C SER A 116 10.59 -19.57 -2.92
N PRO A 117 11.06 -19.48 -4.18
CA PRO A 117 12.08 -18.52 -4.57
C PRO A 117 11.59 -17.06 -4.43
N ASN A 118 10.29 -16.83 -4.57
CA ASN A 118 9.67 -15.53 -4.28
C ASN A 118 9.42 -15.41 -2.77
N ILE A 119 10.17 -14.53 -2.12
CA ILE A 119 10.12 -14.33 -0.66
C ILE A 119 8.73 -13.86 -0.18
N ASN A 120 7.95 -13.19 -1.05
CA ASN A 120 6.59 -12.74 -0.73
C ASN A 120 5.60 -13.91 -0.62
N MET A 121 5.92 -15.08 -1.18
CA MET A 121 5.12 -16.30 -1.10
C MET A 121 5.45 -17.17 0.11
N ARG A 122 6.43 -16.77 0.94
CA ARG A 122 6.87 -17.54 2.12
C ARG A 122 6.00 -17.22 3.33
N ASP A 123 4.80 -17.75 3.33
CA ASP A 123 3.80 -17.59 4.39
C ASP A 123 3.70 -16.14 4.91
N PRO A 124 3.29 -15.19 4.07
CA PRO A 124 3.24 -13.77 4.44
C PRO A 124 2.21 -13.50 5.53
N ALA A 125 2.44 -12.42 6.31
CA ALA A 125 1.48 -11.97 7.30
C ALA A 125 0.24 -11.36 6.63
N ILE A 126 -0.95 -11.74 7.12
CA ILE A 126 -2.26 -11.23 6.70
C ILE A 126 -2.79 -10.19 7.69
N TYR A 127 -2.73 -10.50 9.00
CA TYR A 127 -3.18 -9.61 10.08
C TYR A 127 -2.13 -9.49 11.17
N ARG A 128 -2.07 -8.31 11.78
CA ARG A 128 -1.27 -8.00 12.97
C ARG A 128 -2.14 -7.38 14.07
N ILE A 129 -1.72 -7.52 15.32
CA ILE A 129 -2.35 -6.90 16.49
C ILE A 129 -1.77 -5.51 16.68
N ARG A 130 -2.64 -4.52 16.92
CA ARG A 130 -2.30 -3.14 17.28
C ARG A 130 -3.33 -2.58 18.25
N HIS A 131 -2.97 -2.43 19.51
CA HIS A 131 -3.79 -1.81 20.53
C HIS A 131 -3.48 -0.31 20.70
N GLY A 132 -4.38 0.39 21.36
CA GLY A 132 -4.17 1.77 21.77
C GLY A 132 -4.12 2.77 20.61
N VAL A 133 -4.64 2.40 19.46
CA VAL A 133 -4.67 3.25 18.26
C VAL A 133 -6.10 3.63 17.94
N ILE A 134 -6.29 4.89 17.58
CA ILE A 134 -7.58 5.39 17.09
C ILE A 134 -7.46 5.53 15.58
N HIS A 135 -8.20 4.69 14.87
CA HIS A 135 -8.26 4.76 13.40
C HIS A 135 -9.17 5.93 12.97
N HIS A 136 -8.79 6.67 11.95
CA HIS A 136 -9.49 7.89 11.53
C HIS A 136 -10.96 7.67 11.12
N GLN A 137 -11.33 6.48 10.63
CA GLN A 137 -12.71 6.12 10.30
C GLN A 137 -13.37 5.21 11.33
N THR A 138 -12.69 4.11 11.72
CA THR A 138 -13.31 3.07 12.56
C THR A 138 -13.07 3.28 14.05
N GLY A 139 -12.35 4.35 14.44
CA GLY A 139 -12.09 4.66 15.85
C GLY A 139 -11.32 3.54 16.55
N SER A 140 -11.84 3.09 17.69
CA SER A 140 -11.27 2.01 18.52
C SER A 140 -11.95 0.65 18.30
N GLU A 141 -12.74 0.49 17.24
CA GLU A 141 -13.48 -0.75 16.98
C GLU A 141 -12.56 -1.94 16.74
N TRP A 142 -11.43 -1.72 16.08
CA TRP A 142 -10.49 -2.76 15.68
C TRP A 142 -9.19 -2.70 16.50
N CYS A 143 -8.67 -3.86 16.87
CA CYS A 143 -7.34 -4.03 17.47
C CYS A 143 -6.44 -4.98 16.66
N ILE A 144 -6.96 -5.48 15.53
CA ILE A 144 -6.20 -6.19 14.51
C ILE A 144 -6.37 -5.46 13.18
N TYR A 145 -5.30 -5.38 12.42
CA TYR A 145 -5.28 -4.67 11.15
C TYR A 145 -4.70 -5.54 10.04
N PRO A 146 -5.34 -5.56 8.87
CA PRO A 146 -4.85 -6.33 7.74
C PRO A 146 -3.54 -5.74 7.19
N MET A 147 -2.75 -6.57 6.54
CA MET A 147 -1.51 -6.17 5.87
C MET A 147 -1.80 -5.75 4.43
N TYR A 148 -0.94 -4.90 3.89
CA TYR A 148 -1.09 -4.30 2.55
C TYR A 148 -1.37 -5.34 1.45
N ASP A 149 -0.52 -6.36 1.32
CA ASP A 149 -0.64 -7.33 0.22
C ASP A 149 -1.98 -8.10 0.22
N TYR A 150 -2.54 -8.32 1.40
CA TYR A 150 -3.85 -8.93 1.58
C TYR A 150 -4.99 -7.97 1.27
N THR A 151 -4.87 -6.73 1.73
CA THR A 151 -5.93 -5.73 1.60
C THR A 151 -6.07 -5.23 0.19
N HIS A 152 -4.96 -4.92 -0.49
CA HIS A 152 -4.94 -4.30 -1.81
C HIS A 152 -5.71 -5.13 -2.84
N CYS A 153 -5.37 -6.41 -3.01
CA CYS A 153 -6.01 -7.27 -3.98
C CYS A 153 -7.52 -7.47 -3.71
N LEU A 154 -7.89 -7.58 -2.44
CA LEU A 154 -9.28 -7.80 -2.04
C LEU A 154 -10.13 -6.52 -2.14
N SER A 155 -9.58 -5.36 -1.79
CA SER A 155 -10.23 -4.07 -2.00
C SER A 155 -10.49 -3.83 -3.48
N ASP A 156 -9.48 -4.01 -4.33
CA ASP A 156 -9.63 -3.90 -5.79
C ASP A 156 -10.73 -4.82 -6.33
N SER A 157 -10.79 -6.06 -5.83
CA SER A 157 -11.82 -7.02 -6.23
C SER A 157 -13.23 -6.61 -5.77
N ILE A 158 -13.37 -6.13 -4.54
CA ILE A 158 -14.64 -5.66 -3.96
C ILE A 158 -15.16 -4.44 -4.74
N GLU A 159 -14.26 -3.53 -5.11
CA GLU A 159 -14.54 -2.31 -5.86
C GLU A 159 -14.78 -2.55 -7.36
N GLY A 160 -14.54 -3.75 -7.86
CA GLY A 160 -14.70 -4.10 -9.27
C GLY A 160 -13.64 -3.47 -10.18
N VAL A 161 -12.47 -3.17 -9.65
CA VAL A 161 -11.32 -2.66 -10.40
C VAL A 161 -10.90 -3.68 -11.43
N THR A 162 -10.70 -3.26 -12.68
CA THR A 162 -10.25 -4.15 -13.76
C THR A 162 -8.74 -4.14 -13.95
N HIS A 163 -8.10 -2.98 -13.74
CA HIS A 163 -6.66 -2.77 -13.89
C HIS A 163 -6.12 -2.11 -12.64
N SER A 164 -5.39 -2.89 -11.84
CA SER A 164 -4.72 -2.44 -10.63
C SER A 164 -3.33 -1.92 -10.98
N ILE A 165 -3.08 -0.64 -10.72
CA ILE A 165 -1.88 0.07 -11.17
C ILE A 165 -0.94 0.27 -9.99
N CYS A 166 0.33 -0.16 -10.14
CA CYS A 166 1.34 0.00 -9.11
C CYS A 166 2.74 0.31 -9.69
N THR A 167 3.71 0.53 -8.83
CA THR A 167 5.12 0.71 -9.24
C THR A 167 5.85 -0.63 -9.34
N LEU A 168 6.98 -0.65 -10.08
CA LEU A 168 7.79 -1.85 -10.32
C LEU A 168 8.27 -2.56 -9.05
N GLU A 169 8.37 -1.86 -7.93
CA GLU A 169 8.73 -2.45 -6.64
C GLU A 169 7.70 -3.50 -6.15
N PHE A 170 6.50 -3.50 -6.71
CA PHE A 170 5.45 -4.48 -6.43
C PHE A 170 5.35 -5.62 -7.46
N ALA A 171 6.25 -5.68 -8.45
CA ALA A 171 6.22 -6.74 -9.48
C ALA A 171 6.29 -8.14 -8.86
N ASP A 172 7.17 -8.34 -7.86
CA ASP A 172 7.32 -9.61 -7.16
C ASP A 172 6.15 -9.93 -6.23
N HIS A 173 5.30 -8.95 -5.90
CA HIS A 173 4.08 -9.12 -5.11
C HIS A 173 2.90 -9.66 -5.93
N LYS A 174 2.96 -9.57 -7.28
CA LYS A 174 1.88 -10.00 -8.15
C LYS A 174 1.46 -11.45 -7.92
N ALA A 175 2.40 -12.35 -7.71
CA ALA A 175 2.08 -13.76 -7.44
C ALA A 175 1.25 -13.93 -6.15
N LEU A 176 1.51 -13.11 -5.13
CA LEU A 176 0.73 -13.09 -3.89
C LEU A 176 -0.64 -12.45 -4.09
N TYR A 177 -0.71 -11.36 -4.87
CA TYR A 177 -1.95 -10.71 -5.26
C TYR A 177 -2.91 -11.71 -5.94
N ASP A 178 -2.44 -12.42 -6.96
CA ASP A 178 -3.22 -13.42 -7.69
C ASP A 178 -3.60 -14.61 -6.78
N TRP A 179 -2.68 -15.05 -5.89
CA TRP A 179 -2.93 -16.16 -4.97
C TRP A 179 -4.12 -15.90 -4.03
N PHE A 180 -4.26 -14.71 -3.46
CA PHE A 180 -5.41 -14.38 -2.61
C PHE A 180 -6.72 -14.40 -3.40
N LEU A 181 -6.73 -13.80 -4.58
CA LEU A 181 -7.93 -13.74 -5.43
C LEU A 181 -8.41 -15.13 -5.86
N ASP A 182 -7.47 -15.98 -6.28
CA ASP A 182 -7.75 -17.34 -6.73
C ASP A 182 -8.22 -18.25 -5.58
N THR A 183 -7.55 -18.14 -4.42
CA THR A 183 -7.86 -18.99 -3.25
C THR A 183 -9.22 -18.64 -2.66
N LEU A 184 -9.57 -17.36 -2.58
CA LEU A 184 -10.85 -16.90 -2.04
C LEU A 184 -11.98 -16.92 -3.06
N LYS A 185 -11.68 -17.10 -4.35
CA LYS A 185 -12.66 -17.12 -5.47
C LYS A 185 -13.57 -15.89 -5.45
N VAL A 186 -12.95 -14.73 -5.31
CA VAL A 186 -13.65 -13.45 -5.27
C VAL A 186 -14.32 -13.11 -6.61
N PRO A 187 -15.32 -12.24 -6.63
CA PRO A 187 -16.14 -12.00 -7.83
C PRO A 187 -15.42 -11.28 -8.97
N CYS A 188 -14.38 -10.48 -8.66
CA CYS A 188 -13.58 -9.77 -9.64
C CYS A 188 -12.10 -10.12 -9.47
N HIS A 189 -11.41 -10.41 -10.59
CA HIS A 189 -9.97 -10.67 -10.62
C HIS A 189 -9.26 -9.56 -11.41
N PRO A 190 -8.84 -8.47 -10.74
CA PRO A 190 -8.14 -7.37 -11.40
C PRO A 190 -6.82 -7.81 -11.99
N LEU A 191 -6.38 -7.14 -13.07
CA LEU A 191 -5.07 -7.33 -13.64
C LEU A 191 -4.10 -6.31 -13.03
N GLN A 192 -3.13 -6.77 -12.24
CA GLN A 192 -2.07 -5.91 -11.74
C GLN A 192 -1.10 -5.54 -12.87
N ILE A 193 -0.85 -4.24 -13.03
CA ILE A 193 0.06 -3.67 -14.04
C ILE A 193 1.05 -2.76 -13.33
N GLU A 194 2.34 -3.03 -13.53
CA GLU A 194 3.44 -2.28 -12.94
C GLU A 194 4.14 -1.38 -13.96
N PHE A 195 4.60 -0.23 -13.49
CA PHE A 195 5.49 0.63 -14.26
C PHE A 195 6.50 1.35 -13.37
N SER A 196 7.54 1.89 -14.01
CA SER A 196 8.63 2.55 -13.32
C SER A 196 8.13 3.79 -12.58
N ARG A 197 8.73 4.02 -11.42
CA ARG A 197 8.59 5.28 -10.70
C ARG A 197 9.29 6.40 -11.46
N LEU A 198 8.72 7.60 -11.42
CA LEU A 198 9.39 8.80 -11.91
C LEU A 198 10.61 9.12 -11.03
N ASN A 199 11.79 9.00 -11.60
CA ASN A 199 13.05 9.44 -10.99
C ASN A 199 13.50 10.73 -11.67
N LEU A 200 13.07 11.86 -11.13
CA LEU A 200 13.44 13.18 -11.63
C LEU A 200 14.79 13.60 -11.04
N GLN A 201 15.74 13.97 -11.89
CA GLN A 201 17.06 14.45 -11.45
C GLN A 201 16.91 15.70 -10.59
N TYR A 202 17.78 15.85 -9.60
CA TYR A 202 17.79 16.98 -8.65
C TYR A 202 16.51 17.20 -7.84
N ALA A 203 15.55 16.26 -7.89
CA ALA A 203 14.33 16.32 -7.09
C ALA A 203 14.32 15.26 -5.98
N ILE A 204 13.86 15.64 -4.81
CA ILE A 204 13.59 14.70 -3.72
C ILE A 204 12.14 14.25 -3.83
N THR A 205 11.92 12.96 -4.16
CA THR A 205 10.58 12.35 -4.26
C THR A 205 10.27 11.40 -3.10
N SER A 206 11.23 11.15 -2.20
CA SER A 206 11.08 10.27 -1.05
C SER A 206 10.23 10.91 0.05
N LYS A 207 9.04 10.35 0.34
CA LYS A 207 8.16 10.82 1.44
C LYS A 207 8.93 10.97 2.75
N ARG A 208 9.76 9.98 3.13
CA ARG A 208 10.54 10.01 4.38
C ARG A 208 11.46 11.23 4.45
N LYS A 209 12.16 11.58 3.35
CA LYS A 209 13.05 12.74 3.32
C LYS A 209 12.27 14.05 3.34
N LEU A 210 11.13 14.11 2.64
CA LEU A 210 10.25 15.28 2.65
C LEU A 210 9.61 15.48 4.02
N THR A 211 9.18 14.42 4.70
CA THR A 211 8.69 14.47 6.09
C THR A 211 9.72 15.09 7.01
N GLN A 212 10.97 14.66 6.90
CA GLN A 212 12.07 15.20 7.72
C GLN A 212 12.24 16.72 7.52
N LEU A 213 12.15 17.22 6.28
CA LEU A 213 12.24 18.66 6.01
C LEU A 213 11.14 19.46 6.71
N VAL A 214 9.93 18.90 6.77
CA VAL A 214 8.76 19.52 7.44
C VAL A 214 8.93 19.46 8.95
N GLU A 215 9.31 18.30 9.52
CA GLU A 215 9.49 18.10 10.96
C GLU A 215 10.65 18.93 11.53
N ASP A 216 11.74 19.07 10.78
CA ASP A 216 12.89 19.90 11.16
C ASP A 216 12.64 21.41 10.96
N GLY A 217 11.46 21.81 10.45
CA GLY A 217 11.10 23.21 10.21
C GLY A 217 11.93 23.90 9.12
N LEU A 218 12.53 23.13 8.21
CA LEU A 218 13.34 23.66 7.10
C LEU A 218 12.49 24.20 5.96
N VAL A 219 11.22 23.79 5.91
CA VAL A 219 10.19 24.26 4.98
C VAL A 219 8.93 24.59 5.76
N ASP A 220 8.05 25.44 5.19
CA ASP A 220 6.82 25.91 5.84
C ASP A 220 5.72 24.84 5.95
N GLY A 221 5.87 23.73 5.24
CA GLY A 221 4.92 22.61 5.20
C GLY A 221 4.97 21.86 3.87
N TRP A 222 4.02 20.94 3.69
CA TRP A 222 3.95 20.09 2.50
C TRP A 222 3.69 20.83 1.20
N ASN A 223 3.12 22.04 1.26
CA ASN A 223 2.87 22.91 0.13
C ASN A 223 3.92 24.00 -0.07
N ASP A 224 5.06 23.93 0.60
CA ASP A 224 6.15 24.86 0.39
C ASP A 224 6.61 24.82 -1.09
N PRO A 225 6.78 25.98 -1.77
CA PRO A 225 7.20 26.02 -3.18
C PRO A 225 8.54 25.36 -3.48
N ARG A 226 9.34 25.09 -2.46
CA ARG A 226 10.63 24.35 -2.58
C ARG A 226 10.45 22.84 -2.59
N MET A 227 9.25 22.35 -2.21
CA MET A 227 8.95 20.93 -2.13
C MET A 227 8.56 20.35 -3.51
N SER A 228 8.98 19.11 -3.78
CA SER A 228 8.63 18.37 -4.99
C SER A 228 7.25 17.68 -4.87
N THR A 229 6.33 18.25 -4.11
CA THR A 229 4.95 17.80 -4.00
C THR A 229 4.07 18.49 -5.05
N ILE A 230 2.95 17.89 -5.42
CA ILE A 230 2.00 18.53 -6.35
C ILE A 230 1.51 19.87 -5.78
N SER A 231 1.16 19.91 -4.50
CA SER A 231 0.75 21.13 -3.82
C SER A 231 1.86 22.20 -3.76
N GLY A 232 3.11 21.79 -3.59
CA GLY A 232 4.27 22.70 -3.66
C GLY A 232 4.51 23.28 -5.05
N MET A 233 4.41 22.45 -6.09
CA MET A 233 4.52 22.85 -7.48
C MET A 233 3.37 23.80 -7.87
N ARG A 234 2.13 23.51 -7.45
CA ARG A 234 0.98 24.40 -7.64
C ARG A 234 1.20 25.75 -6.99
N ARG A 235 1.67 25.80 -5.75
CA ARG A 235 1.97 27.05 -5.04
C ARG A 235 3.12 27.82 -5.66
N ARG A 236 4.07 27.10 -6.28
CA ARG A 236 5.17 27.71 -7.06
C ARG A 236 4.69 28.35 -8.36
N GLY A 237 3.48 28.05 -8.82
CA GLY A 237 2.89 28.59 -10.04
C GLY A 237 3.05 27.69 -11.26
N TYR A 238 3.36 26.41 -11.09
CA TYR A 238 3.44 25.45 -12.19
C TYR A 238 2.03 25.12 -12.69
N PRO A 239 1.77 25.20 -14.01
CA PRO A 239 0.48 24.82 -14.57
C PRO A 239 0.22 23.32 -14.50
N ALA A 240 -1.01 22.92 -14.17
CA ALA A 240 -1.40 21.51 -14.17
C ALA A 240 -1.24 20.86 -15.55
N ALA A 241 -1.52 21.62 -16.63
CA ALA A 241 -1.36 21.16 -18.02
C ALA A 241 0.10 20.81 -18.34
N ALA A 242 1.06 21.62 -17.89
CA ALA A 242 2.49 21.37 -18.09
C ALA A 242 2.95 20.09 -17.38
N ILE A 243 2.43 19.80 -16.18
CA ILE A 243 2.75 18.56 -15.45
C ILE A 243 2.19 17.35 -16.20
N ARG A 244 0.97 17.43 -16.73
CA ARG A 244 0.41 16.33 -17.53
C ARG A 244 1.18 16.11 -18.83
N ASP A 245 1.49 17.19 -19.57
CA ASP A 245 2.29 17.14 -20.80
C ASP A 245 3.66 16.48 -20.56
N PHE A 246 4.33 16.88 -19.45
CA PHE A 246 5.56 16.23 -19.05
C PHE A 246 5.39 14.72 -18.84
N CYS A 247 4.35 14.29 -18.13
CA CYS A 247 4.07 12.87 -17.92
C CYS A 247 3.76 12.14 -19.24
N GLU A 248 3.06 12.77 -20.19
CA GLU A 248 2.81 12.20 -21.50
C GLU A 248 4.09 12.05 -22.33
N ARG A 249 4.98 13.02 -22.30
CA ARG A 249 6.27 13.00 -23.02
C ARG A 249 7.21 11.93 -22.51
N ILE A 250 7.29 11.71 -21.20
CA ILE A 250 8.12 10.63 -20.65
C ILE A 250 7.50 9.25 -20.89
N GLY A 251 6.19 9.19 -21.02
CA GLY A 251 5.44 7.96 -21.26
C GLY A 251 5.47 6.97 -20.09
N VAL A 252 4.77 5.84 -20.27
CA VAL A 252 4.70 4.73 -19.31
C VAL A 252 5.67 3.64 -19.73
N THR A 253 6.59 3.24 -18.83
CA THR A 253 7.62 2.25 -19.10
C THR A 253 7.87 1.36 -17.89
N LYS A 254 8.38 0.14 -18.14
CA LYS A 254 8.92 -0.75 -17.10
C LYS A 254 10.45 -0.59 -16.90
N ALA A 255 11.09 0.30 -17.64
CA ALA A 255 12.50 0.61 -17.46
C ALA A 255 12.69 1.66 -16.35
N ASP A 256 13.58 1.38 -15.40
CA ASP A 256 13.93 2.33 -14.34
C ASP A 256 14.88 3.39 -14.89
N ASN A 257 14.31 4.47 -15.41
CA ASN A 257 15.04 5.57 -16.05
C ASN A 257 15.07 6.80 -15.13
N SER A 258 16.15 7.58 -15.22
CA SER A 258 16.24 8.92 -14.66
C SER A 258 15.86 9.96 -15.71
N VAL A 259 14.96 10.87 -15.37
CA VAL A 259 14.47 11.93 -16.25
C VAL A 259 15.16 13.25 -15.87
N GLU A 260 15.60 13.97 -16.89
CA GLU A 260 16.28 15.26 -16.70
C GLU A 260 15.30 16.37 -16.28
N MET A 261 15.72 17.22 -15.33
CA MET A 261 14.91 18.34 -14.86
C MET A 261 14.61 19.34 -15.98
N GLU A 262 15.54 19.52 -16.92
CA GLU A 262 15.37 20.43 -18.04
C GLU A 262 14.15 20.08 -18.91
N MET A 263 13.82 18.79 -19.06
CA MET A 263 12.63 18.36 -19.77
C MET A 263 11.36 18.86 -19.07
N PHE A 264 11.32 18.77 -17.75
CA PHE A 264 10.21 19.27 -16.94
C PHE A 264 10.11 20.79 -17.02
N ASP A 265 11.24 21.50 -16.86
CA ASP A 265 11.29 22.97 -16.97
C ASP A 265 10.86 23.46 -18.36
N ASN A 266 11.15 22.70 -19.43
CA ASN A 266 10.71 23.06 -20.78
C ASN A 266 9.21 22.96 -20.95
N CYS A 267 8.56 21.88 -20.44
CA CYS A 267 7.10 21.76 -20.45
C CYS A 267 6.43 22.95 -19.74
N ILE A 268 6.98 23.35 -18.59
CA ILE A 268 6.46 24.51 -17.84
C ILE A 268 6.62 25.80 -18.62
N ARG A 269 7.81 26.03 -19.22
CA ARG A 269 8.10 27.24 -20.02
C ARG A 269 7.19 27.34 -21.26
N GLU A 270 6.99 26.22 -21.96
CA GLU A 270 6.14 26.15 -23.14
C GLU A 270 4.70 26.56 -22.80
N ASP A 271 4.14 25.95 -21.75
CA ASP A 271 2.79 26.29 -21.30
C ASP A 271 2.66 27.75 -20.84
N LEU A 272 3.59 28.24 -20.03
CA LEU A 272 3.57 29.63 -19.55
C LEU A 272 3.75 30.64 -20.68
N ASN A 273 4.56 30.36 -21.70
CA ASN A 273 4.74 31.25 -22.86
C ASN A 273 3.46 31.38 -23.69
N GLU A 274 2.63 30.34 -23.72
CA GLU A 274 1.39 30.29 -24.48
C GLU A 274 0.21 30.80 -23.66
N ASN A 275 0.12 30.46 -22.39
CA ASN A 275 -1.10 30.60 -21.59
C ASN A 275 -0.98 31.59 -20.41
N ALA A 276 0.21 32.07 -20.07
CA ALA A 276 0.34 33.05 -18.99
C ALA A 276 -0.29 34.37 -19.34
N PRO A 277 -0.98 35.07 -18.38
CA PRO A 277 -1.63 36.35 -18.60
C PRO A 277 -0.63 37.49 -18.90
#